data_2f2162e9b407c8690f545f96a8c88751
#
_entry.id   2f2162e9b407c8690f545f96a8c88751
#
_cell.length_a   1.000
_cell.length_b   1.000
_cell.length_c   1.000
_cell.angle_alpha   90.00
_cell.angle_beta   90.00
_cell.angle_gamma   90.00
#
_symmetry.space_group_name_H-M   'P 1'
#
loop_
_entity.id
_entity.type
_entity.pdbx_description
1 polymer ?
#
loop_
_entity_poly.entity_id
_entity_poly.type
_entity_poly.pdbx_seq_one_letter_code
_entity_poly.pdbx_strand_id
1 'polypeptide(L)'
;VKYTVESLKPQLDQFLEPLLENAGFELSYTLHAAENPHPEVENPEVTVRFAGEDTDLLLANRAELLLALEHLSMEALRFPAEDHSLISFDANDYRLLRIEELRMSALAAADKVKRTHVPFHFNPMTSRERRIIHLALRDEKELRSESVGAGPGRSVVVIPADMPTPPAPPAPAFRGGARGGSGDRSSGGFGRGPRRDGPPRGRDGGRPPRFRDRQPR
;
A
#
# COMPACT_ATOMS: atom_id res chain seq x y z
N VAL A 1 5.92 29.94 -7.02
CA VAL A 1 4.68 29.20 -6.72
C VAL A 1 3.98 28.94 -8.03
N LYS A 2 3.79 27.66 -8.35
CA LYS A 2 3.13 27.20 -9.59
C LYS A 2 1.63 26.99 -9.36
N TYR A 3 1.28 26.53 -8.18
CA TYR A 3 -0.09 26.23 -7.78
C TYR A 3 -0.51 27.07 -6.57
N THR A 4 -1.74 27.58 -6.61
CA THR A 4 -2.36 28.31 -5.49
C THR A 4 -3.67 27.63 -5.11
N VAL A 5 -4.17 27.91 -3.92
CA VAL A 5 -5.45 27.39 -3.45
C VAL A 5 -6.59 27.72 -4.42
N GLU A 6 -6.61 28.97 -4.92
CA GLU A 6 -7.65 29.46 -5.84
C GLU A 6 -7.60 28.74 -7.20
N SER A 7 -6.41 28.37 -7.68
CA SER A 7 -6.24 27.70 -8.97
C SER A 7 -6.59 26.21 -8.91
N LEU A 8 -6.34 25.57 -7.75
CA LEU A 8 -6.54 24.12 -7.58
C LEU A 8 -7.95 23.77 -7.12
N LYS A 9 -8.55 24.61 -6.28
CA LYS A 9 -9.84 24.29 -5.65
C LYS A 9 -10.91 23.86 -6.65
N PRO A 10 -11.21 24.59 -7.75
CA PRO A 10 -12.26 24.17 -8.67
C PRO A 10 -12.01 22.81 -9.34
N GLN A 11 -10.74 22.50 -9.61
CA GLN A 11 -10.36 21.25 -10.26
C GLN A 11 -10.48 20.07 -9.28
N LEU A 12 -10.03 20.26 -8.05
CA LEU A 12 -10.12 19.25 -7.00
C LEU A 12 -11.57 19.01 -6.58
N ASP A 13 -12.38 20.06 -6.43
CA ASP A 13 -13.80 19.94 -6.10
C ASP A 13 -14.54 19.10 -7.16
N GLN A 14 -14.29 19.37 -8.45
CA GLN A 14 -14.91 18.62 -9.54
C GLN A 14 -14.61 17.11 -9.49
N PHE A 15 -13.47 16.71 -8.94
CA PHE A 15 -13.06 15.31 -8.83
C PHE A 15 -13.39 14.70 -7.46
N LEU A 16 -13.00 15.37 -6.38
CA LEU A 16 -13.08 14.82 -5.04
C LEU A 16 -14.51 14.78 -4.48
N GLU A 17 -15.32 15.83 -4.72
CA GLU A 17 -16.70 15.86 -4.19
C GLU A 17 -17.53 14.66 -4.68
N PRO A 18 -17.65 14.40 -6.01
CA PRO A 18 -18.40 13.23 -6.48
C PRO A 18 -17.77 11.90 -6.05
N LEU A 19 -16.44 11.85 -5.91
CA LEU A 19 -15.75 10.63 -5.48
C LEU A 19 -16.10 10.27 -4.03
N LEU A 20 -16.02 11.25 -3.12
CA LEU A 20 -16.32 11.05 -1.70
C LEU A 20 -17.80 10.72 -1.49
N GLU A 21 -18.71 11.43 -2.15
CA GLU A 21 -20.16 11.18 -2.09
C GLU A 21 -20.51 9.78 -2.60
N ASN A 22 -20.01 9.38 -3.78
CA ASN A 22 -20.32 8.06 -4.34
C ASN A 22 -19.67 6.91 -3.55
N ALA A 23 -18.55 7.15 -2.89
CA ALA A 23 -17.93 6.18 -2.00
C ALA A 23 -18.61 6.10 -0.63
N GLY A 24 -19.49 7.05 -0.30
CA GLY A 24 -20.21 7.12 0.97
C GLY A 24 -19.32 7.49 2.14
N PHE A 25 -18.23 8.26 1.90
CA PHE A 25 -17.36 8.74 2.96
C PHE A 25 -17.93 9.99 3.65
N GLU A 26 -17.95 9.97 4.98
CA GLU A 26 -18.25 11.14 5.81
C GLU A 26 -16.99 11.99 6.02
N LEU A 27 -16.50 12.56 4.92
CA LEU A 27 -15.27 13.36 4.85
C LEU A 27 -15.55 14.72 4.22
N SER A 28 -14.89 15.73 4.76
CA SER A 28 -14.74 17.05 4.15
C SER A 28 -13.27 17.35 3.94
N TYR A 29 -12.96 18.34 3.09
CA TYR A 29 -11.58 18.78 2.92
C TYR A 29 -11.50 20.29 2.72
N THR A 30 -10.36 20.83 3.04
CA THR A 30 -10.00 22.24 2.85
C THR A 30 -8.62 22.34 2.21
N LEU A 31 -8.42 23.36 1.39
CA LEU A 31 -7.12 23.61 0.78
C LEU A 31 -6.43 24.76 1.53
N HIS A 32 -5.14 24.57 1.81
CA HIS A 32 -4.30 25.56 2.47
C HIS A 32 -3.00 25.74 1.70
N ALA A 33 -2.44 26.96 1.74
CA ALA A 33 -1.02 27.12 1.39
C ALA A 33 -0.20 26.25 2.34
N ALA A 34 0.76 25.51 1.81
CA ALA A 34 1.49 24.55 2.61
C ALA A 34 2.41 25.25 3.62
N GLU A 35 2.38 24.75 4.85
CA GLU A 35 3.39 25.05 5.89
C GLU A 35 4.42 23.93 5.88
N ASN A 36 5.68 24.24 5.60
CA ASN A 36 6.72 23.23 5.40
C ASN A 36 7.73 23.29 6.55
N PRO A 37 7.48 22.61 7.69
CA PRO A 37 8.42 22.57 8.79
C PRO A 37 9.71 21.78 8.44
N HIS A 38 9.65 20.90 7.44
CA HIS A 38 10.76 20.07 6.97
C HIS A 38 10.96 20.20 5.46
N PRO A 39 11.37 21.37 4.93
CA PRO A 39 11.48 21.61 3.49
C PRO A 39 12.55 20.75 2.79
N GLU A 40 13.49 20.19 3.56
CA GLU A 40 14.49 19.23 3.06
C GLU A 40 13.90 17.86 2.73
N VAL A 41 12.76 17.52 3.32
CA VAL A 41 12.05 16.25 3.10
C VAL A 41 11.05 16.39 1.96
N GLU A 42 10.11 17.31 2.12
CA GLU A 42 9.07 17.62 1.14
C GLU A 42 8.74 19.12 1.22
N ASN A 43 8.39 19.68 0.06
CA ASN A 43 8.12 21.12 -0.05
C ASN A 43 6.90 21.36 -0.95
N PRO A 44 5.69 20.92 -0.56
CA PRO A 44 4.48 21.21 -1.29
C PRO A 44 4.17 22.72 -1.28
N GLU A 45 3.43 23.19 -2.27
CA GLU A 45 2.90 24.55 -2.35
C GLU A 45 1.48 24.63 -1.74
N VAL A 46 0.71 23.54 -1.92
CA VAL A 46 -0.67 23.43 -1.41
C VAL A 46 -0.86 22.10 -0.70
N THR A 47 -1.54 22.16 0.44
CA THR A 47 -1.97 20.99 1.20
C THR A 47 -3.49 20.90 1.22
N VAL A 48 -4.02 19.73 0.85
CA VAL A 48 -5.43 19.37 0.98
C VAL A 48 -5.60 18.63 2.31
N ARG A 49 -6.29 19.25 3.27
CA ARG A 49 -6.51 18.69 4.61
C ARG A 49 -7.90 18.08 4.69
N PHE A 50 -7.95 16.80 5.02
CA PHE A 50 -9.20 16.06 5.25
C PHE A 50 -9.58 16.05 6.72
N ALA A 51 -10.92 16.11 6.96
CA ALA A 51 -11.54 15.99 8.26
C ALA A 51 -12.90 15.31 8.13
N GLY A 52 -13.38 14.67 9.19
CA GLY A 52 -14.68 13.97 9.22
C GLY A 52 -14.61 12.70 10.04
N GLU A 53 -15.73 11.99 10.10
CA GLU A 53 -15.85 10.76 10.91
C GLU A 53 -15.00 9.62 10.35
N ASP A 54 -14.83 9.56 9.02
CA ASP A 54 -14.05 8.52 8.35
C ASP A 54 -12.55 8.83 8.22
N THR A 55 -12.04 9.84 8.95
CA THR A 55 -10.62 10.20 8.91
C THR A 55 -9.71 9.02 9.30
N ASP A 56 -10.15 8.19 10.25
CA ASP A 56 -9.39 7.01 10.67
C ASP A 56 -9.24 5.98 9.53
N LEU A 57 -10.21 5.89 8.62
CA LEU A 57 -10.11 5.03 7.44
C LEU A 57 -9.04 5.55 6.47
N LEU A 58 -8.93 6.88 6.31
CA LEU A 58 -7.86 7.47 5.49
C LEU A 58 -6.47 7.13 6.03
N LEU A 59 -6.32 7.09 7.35
CA LEU A 59 -5.04 6.91 8.02
C LEU A 59 -4.70 5.45 8.30
N ALA A 60 -5.65 4.52 8.10
CA ALA A 60 -5.40 3.10 8.23
C ALA A 60 -4.26 2.62 7.33
N ASN A 61 -3.58 1.55 7.74
CA ASN A 61 -2.50 0.92 6.95
C ASN A 61 -1.41 1.90 6.50
N ARG A 62 -1.00 2.81 7.36
CA ARG A 62 -0.01 3.87 7.04
C ARG A 62 -0.52 4.85 5.98
N ALA A 63 -1.77 5.27 6.14
CA ALA A 63 -2.47 6.21 5.26
C ALA A 63 -2.55 5.76 3.79
N GLU A 64 -2.71 4.45 3.55
CA GLU A 64 -2.78 3.88 2.21
C GLU A 64 -3.90 4.52 1.38
N LEU A 65 -5.10 4.72 1.98
CA LEU A 65 -6.23 5.34 1.30
C LEU A 65 -5.97 6.83 1.00
N LEU A 66 -5.41 7.57 1.95
CA LEU A 66 -5.04 8.98 1.76
C LEU A 66 -4.06 9.15 0.59
N LEU A 67 -3.02 8.30 0.55
CA LEU A 67 -2.03 8.32 -0.52
C LEU A 67 -2.63 7.87 -1.87
N ALA A 68 -3.59 6.95 -1.85
CA ALA A 68 -4.30 6.55 -3.07
C ALA A 68 -5.18 7.68 -3.61
N LEU A 69 -5.89 8.41 -2.75
CA LEU A 69 -6.68 9.60 -3.14
C LEU A 69 -5.77 10.69 -3.73
N GLU A 70 -4.62 10.97 -3.10
CA GLU A 70 -3.63 11.88 -3.63
C GLU A 70 -3.21 11.48 -5.05
N HIS A 71 -2.78 10.24 -5.22
CA HIS A 71 -2.32 9.73 -6.52
C HIS A 71 -3.41 9.77 -7.58
N LEU A 72 -4.62 9.30 -7.25
CA LEU A 72 -5.76 9.33 -8.18
C LEU A 72 -6.13 10.75 -8.59
N SER A 73 -6.06 11.72 -7.67
CA SER A 73 -6.32 13.13 -7.99
C SER A 73 -5.28 13.68 -8.97
N MET A 74 -4.00 13.37 -8.77
CA MET A 74 -2.93 13.80 -9.67
C MET A 74 -3.11 13.22 -11.09
N GLU A 75 -3.44 11.94 -11.19
CA GLU A 75 -3.65 11.26 -12.47
C GLU A 75 -4.94 11.73 -13.17
N ALA A 76 -6.06 11.84 -12.45
CA ALA A 76 -7.35 12.26 -12.99
C ALA A 76 -7.30 13.69 -13.52
N LEU A 77 -6.62 14.58 -12.80
CA LEU A 77 -6.43 15.98 -13.17
C LEU A 77 -5.25 16.20 -14.13
N ARG A 78 -4.53 15.13 -14.49
CA ARG A 78 -3.41 15.11 -15.44
C ARG A 78 -2.28 16.09 -15.05
N PHE A 79 -1.96 16.15 -13.76
CA PHE A 79 -0.79 16.91 -13.34
C PHE A 79 0.49 16.27 -13.85
N PRO A 80 1.46 17.07 -14.35
CA PRO A 80 2.77 16.54 -14.69
C PRO A 80 3.43 15.81 -13.51
N ALA A 81 4.11 14.71 -13.78
CA ALA A 81 4.73 13.89 -12.70
C ALA A 81 5.73 14.68 -11.84
N GLU A 82 6.40 15.67 -12.42
CA GLU A 82 7.28 16.60 -11.69
C GLU A 82 6.54 17.46 -10.67
N ASP A 83 5.25 17.71 -10.88
CA ASP A 83 4.42 18.57 -10.03
C ASP A 83 3.72 17.81 -8.90
N HIS A 84 3.71 16.48 -8.92
CA HIS A 84 3.05 15.66 -7.89
C HIS A 84 3.58 15.93 -6.48
N SER A 85 4.81 16.44 -6.35
CA SER A 85 5.39 16.83 -5.06
C SER A 85 4.95 18.21 -4.58
N LEU A 86 4.32 19.02 -5.43
CA LEU A 86 3.88 20.38 -5.10
C LEU A 86 2.50 20.41 -4.43
N ILE A 87 1.77 19.32 -4.49
CA ILE A 87 0.45 19.17 -3.87
C ILE A 87 0.53 17.97 -2.93
N SER A 88 0.06 18.13 -1.70
CA SER A 88 0.04 17.05 -0.73
C SER A 88 -1.33 16.90 -0.09
N PHE A 89 -1.69 15.67 0.26
CA PHE A 89 -2.90 15.35 1.01
C PHE A 89 -2.52 15.00 2.44
N ASP A 90 -3.24 15.54 3.40
CA ASP A 90 -3.00 15.30 4.82
C ASP A 90 -4.30 15.16 5.62
N ALA A 91 -4.23 14.47 6.74
CA ALA A 91 -5.30 14.34 7.70
C ALA A 91 -4.68 14.17 9.10
N ASN A 92 -5.16 14.93 10.08
CA ASN A 92 -4.69 14.89 11.47
C ASN A 92 -3.16 15.03 11.61
N ASP A 93 -2.53 15.88 10.78
CA ASP A 93 -1.08 16.10 10.76
C ASP A 93 -0.25 14.81 10.59
N TYR A 94 -0.83 13.79 9.92
CA TYR A 94 -0.21 12.49 9.70
C TYR A 94 1.19 12.59 9.10
N ARG A 95 1.39 13.49 8.12
CA ARG A 95 2.69 13.63 7.45
C ARG A 95 3.77 14.11 8.40
N LEU A 96 3.48 15.12 9.21
CA LEU A 96 4.41 15.64 10.20
C LEU A 96 4.76 14.57 11.24
N LEU A 97 3.75 13.92 11.80
CA LEU A 97 3.95 12.85 12.78
C LEU A 97 4.74 11.68 12.18
N ARG A 98 4.50 11.35 10.93
CA ARG A 98 5.22 10.26 10.25
C ARG A 98 6.68 10.62 9.97
N ILE A 99 6.99 11.87 9.63
CA ILE A 99 8.37 12.35 9.48
C ILE A 99 9.11 12.18 10.81
N GLU A 100 8.54 12.64 11.91
CA GLU A 100 9.19 12.55 13.22
C GLU A 100 9.35 11.10 13.70
N GLU A 101 8.35 10.24 13.49
CA GLU A 101 8.44 8.82 13.79
C GLU A 101 9.61 8.16 13.05
N LEU A 102 9.73 8.43 11.75
CA LEU A 102 10.79 7.85 10.93
C LEU A 102 12.17 8.40 11.31
N ARG A 103 12.29 9.69 11.66
CA ARG A 103 13.53 10.29 12.16
C ARG A 103 13.98 9.61 13.45
N MET A 104 13.07 9.49 14.42
CA MET A 104 13.37 8.81 15.69
C MET A 104 13.75 7.34 15.48
N SER A 105 13.02 6.65 14.61
CA SER A 105 13.32 5.26 14.26
C SER A 105 14.68 5.10 13.59
N ALA A 106 15.06 6.06 12.74
CA ALA A 106 16.37 6.07 12.08
C ALA A 106 17.50 6.23 13.11
N LEU A 107 17.37 7.18 14.04
CA LEU A 107 18.37 7.40 15.10
C LEU A 107 18.48 6.19 16.03
N ALA A 108 17.36 5.59 16.43
CA ALA A 108 17.37 4.38 17.25
C ALA A 108 18.03 3.19 16.51
N ALA A 109 17.78 3.05 15.19
CA ALA A 109 18.45 2.06 14.36
C ALA A 109 19.96 2.32 14.26
N ALA A 110 20.36 3.59 14.11
CA ALA A 110 21.77 4.00 14.10
C ALA A 110 22.50 3.60 15.39
N ASP A 111 21.93 3.93 16.55
CA ASP A 111 22.49 3.56 17.85
C ASP A 111 22.60 2.04 18.02
N LYS A 112 21.59 1.31 17.55
CA LYS A 112 21.62 -0.15 17.57
C LYS A 112 22.74 -0.70 16.70
N VAL A 113 22.89 -0.23 15.47
CA VAL A 113 23.92 -0.69 14.54
C VAL A 113 25.32 -0.36 15.04
N LYS A 114 25.54 0.86 15.58
CA LYS A 114 26.83 1.23 16.19
C LYS A 114 27.21 0.31 17.34
N ARG A 115 26.24 -0.04 18.20
CA ARG A 115 26.50 -0.89 19.36
C ARG A 115 26.70 -2.36 19.02
N THR A 116 25.92 -2.90 18.07
CA THR A 116 25.89 -4.34 17.79
C THR A 116 26.73 -4.74 16.58
N HIS A 117 27.09 -3.77 15.74
CA HIS A 117 27.76 -3.98 14.45
C HIS A 117 26.98 -4.89 13.49
N VAL A 118 25.64 -4.98 13.68
CA VAL A 118 24.73 -5.79 12.87
C VAL A 118 23.85 -4.87 12.02
N PRO A 119 23.71 -5.10 10.70
CA PRO A 119 22.82 -4.34 9.84
C PRO A 119 21.39 -4.31 10.34
N PHE A 120 20.74 -3.17 10.21
CA PHE A 120 19.32 -3.00 10.55
C PHE A 120 18.49 -2.77 9.29
N HIS A 121 17.52 -3.64 9.05
CA HIS A 121 16.59 -3.55 7.93
C HIS A 121 15.28 -2.93 8.38
N PHE A 122 14.88 -1.87 7.71
CA PHE A 122 13.54 -1.30 7.85
C PHE A 122 12.51 -2.11 7.05
N ASN A 123 11.25 -2.00 7.42
CA ASN A 123 10.15 -2.51 6.62
C ASN A 123 10.08 -1.78 5.25
N PRO A 124 9.47 -2.40 4.23
CA PRO A 124 9.19 -1.72 2.97
C PRO A 124 8.43 -0.42 3.17
N MET A 125 8.82 0.61 2.44
CA MET A 125 8.27 1.96 2.57
C MET A 125 8.39 2.75 1.27
N THR A 126 7.66 3.86 1.18
CA THR A 126 7.64 4.74 0.02
C THR A 126 9.00 5.43 -0.22
N SER A 127 9.20 5.99 -1.40
CA SER A 127 10.43 6.72 -1.71
C SER A 127 10.60 7.98 -0.85
N ARG A 128 9.50 8.65 -0.50
CA ARG A 128 9.49 9.80 0.44
C ARG A 128 9.97 9.36 1.82
N GLU A 129 9.42 8.28 2.37
CA GLU A 129 9.82 7.75 3.68
C GLU A 129 11.28 7.31 3.71
N ARG A 130 11.76 6.66 2.64
CA ARG A 130 13.18 6.30 2.56
C ARG A 130 14.11 7.52 2.55
N ARG A 131 13.69 8.62 1.90
CA ARG A 131 14.43 9.88 1.92
C ARG A 131 14.55 10.44 3.32
N ILE A 132 13.49 10.37 4.14
CA ILE A 132 13.52 10.84 5.54
C ILE A 132 14.63 10.13 6.32
N ILE A 133 14.69 8.80 6.22
CA ILE A 133 15.72 8.00 6.90
C ILE A 133 17.12 8.37 6.41
N HIS A 134 17.32 8.50 5.09
CA HIS A 134 18.62 8.90 4.54
C HIS A 134 19.05 10.29 5.03
N LEU A 135 18.13 11.25 5.09
CA LEU A 135 18.41 12.59 5.59
C LEU A 135 18.70 12.60 7.09
N ALA A 136 17.96 11.82 7.87
CA ALA A 136 18.18 11.70 9.32
C ALA A 136 19.56 11.11 9.68
N LEU A 137 20.10 10.27 8.81
CA LEU A 137 21.37 9.58 9.01
C LEU A 137 22.53 10.20 8.21
N ARG A 138 22.32 11.31 7.53
CA ARG A 138 23.33 11.94 6.64
C ARG A 138 24.63 12.28 7.34
N ASP A 139 24.56 12.72 8.59
CA ASP A 139 25.69 13.20 9.37
C ASP A 139 26.39 12.08 10.16
N GLU A 140 25.89 10.84 10.08
CA GLU A 140 26.41 9.66 10.78
C GLU A 140 27.57 9.03 10.00
N LYS A 141 28.81 9.47 10.28
CA LYS A 141 30.03 9.05 9.54
C LYS A 141 30.38 7.58 9.69
N GLU A 142 29.99 6.96 10.80
CA GLU A 142 30.28 5.56 11.09
C GLU A 142 29.29 4.59 10.42
N LEU A 143 28.22 5.13 9.85
CA LEU A 143 27.14 4.38 9.24
C LEU A 143 26.89 4.84 7.81
N ARG A 144 26.24 3.99 7.07
CA ARG A 144 25.61 4.35 5.80
C ARG A 144 24.22 3.74 5.70
N SER A 145 23.34 4.42 5.00
CA SER A 145 21.99 3.97 4.73
C SER A 145 21.81 3.72 3.25
N GLU A 146 21.28 2.56 2.89
CA GLU A 146 21.07 2.17 1.50
C GLU A 146 19.64 1.71 1.26
N SER A 147 19.10 2.05 0.07
CA SER A 147 17.80 1.55 -0.37
C SER A 147 17.97 0.23 -1.11
N VAL A 148 17.43 -0.85 -0.56
CA VAL A 148 17.51 -2.22 -1.08
C VAL A 148 16.15 -2.75 -1.52
N GLY A 149 16.15 -3.71 -2.47
CA GLY A 149 14.91 -4.26 -3.01
C GLY A 149 14.35 -3.48 -4.20
N ALA A 150 13.18 -3.87 -4.68
CA ALA A 150 12.51 -3.28 -5.84
C ALA A 150 11.00 -3.13 -5.63
N GLY A 151 10.37 -2.20 -6.34
CA GLY A 151 8.93 -1.96 -6.31
C GLY A 151 8.39 -1.74 -4.89
N PRO A 152 7.22 -2.29 -4.55
CA PRO A 152 6.59 -2.14 -3.23
C PRO A 152 7.39 -2.75 -2.08
N GLY A 153 8.28 -3.71 -2.38
CA GLY A 153 9.16 -4.34 -1.38
C GLY A 153 10.43 -3.56 -1.07
N ARG A 154 10.63 -2.37 -1.66
CA ARG A 154 11.85 -1.59 -1.45
C ARG A 154 11.89 -0.96 -0.06
N SER A 155 13.01 -1.13 0.63
CA SER A 155 13.22 -0.70 2.01
C SER A 155 14.58 0.00 2.18
N VAL A 156 14.87 0.46 3.39
CA VAL A 156 16.20 0.98 3.77
C VAL A 156 16.89 -0.04 4.66
N VAL A 157 18.20 -0.17 4.47
CA VAL A 157 19.09 -0.85 5.41
C VAL A 157 20.12 0.15 5.94
N VAL A 158 20.35 0.11 7.25
CA VAL A 158 21.43 0.86 7.92
C VAL A 158 22.53 -0.12 8.25
N ILE A 159 23.75 0.20 7.82
CA ILE A 159 24.91 -0.69 7.94
C ILE A 159 26.12 0.09 8.46
N PRO A 160 27.06 -0.57 9.16
CA PRO A 160 28.37 0.02 9.45
C PRO A 160 29.07 0.46 8.18
N ALA A 161 29.78 1.58 8.21
CA ALA A 161 30.43 2.14 7.02
C ALA A 161 31.47 1.20 6.39
N ASP A 162 32.09 0.35 7.17
CA ASP A 162 33.12 -0.63 6.79
C ASP A 162 32.56 -1.97 6.27
N MET A 163 31.23 -2.19 6.39
CA MET A 163 30.58 -3.45 6.03
C MET A 163 30.03 -3.41 4.59
N PRO A 164 30.16 -4.49 3.78
CA PRO A 164 29.50 -4.56 2.48
C PRO A 164 27.98 -4.56 2.62
N THR A 165 27.28 -4.06 1.60
CA THR A 165 25.81 -4.03 1.57
C THR A 165 25.25 -5.45 1.62
N PRO A 166 24.45 -5.81 2.61
CA PRO A 166 23.78 -7.10 2.63
C PRO A 166 22.77 -7.23 1.49
N PRO A 167 22.55 -8.44 0.95
CA PRO A 167 21.51 -8.64 -0.05
C PRO A 167 20.15 -8.22 0.49
N ALA A 168 19.30 -7.70 -0.41
CA ALA A 168 17.93 -7.36 -0.03
C ALA A 168 17.21 -8.62 0.54
N PRO A 169 16.43 -8.48 1.63
CA PRO A 169 15.61 -9.57 2.09
C PRO A 169 14.69 -10.03 0.96
N PRO A 170 14.37 -11.33 0.86
CA PRO A 170 13.46 -11.82 -0.16
C PRO A 170 12.13 -11.08 -0.04
N ALA A 171 11.61 -10.62 -1.18
CA ALA A 171 10.31 -9.97 -1.21
C ALA A 171 9.27 -10.88 -0.53
N PRO A 172 8.39 -10.35 0.34
CA PRO A 172 7.32 -11.15 0.90
C PRO A 172 6.57 -11.80 -0.25
N ALA A 173 6.53 -13.15 -0.26
CA ALA A 173 5.79 -13.89 -1.26
C ALA A 173 4.34 -13.44 -1.18
N PHE A 174 3.88 -12.71 -2.17
CA PHE A 174 2.45 -12.45 -2.36
C PHE A 174 1.81 -13.84 -2.49
N ARG A 175 1.17 -14.31 -1.44
CA ARG A 175 0.24 -15.42 -1.54
C ARG A 175 -0.96 -14.90 -2.33
N GLY A 176 -0.77 -14.81 -3.64
CA GLY A 176 -1.85 -14.68 -4.59
C GLY A 176 -2.80 -15.83 -4.31
N GLY A 177 -4.02 -15.52 -3.85
CA GLY A 177 -5.05 -16.51 -3.67
C GLY A 177 -5.15 -17.33 -4.95
N ALA A 178 -4.82 -18.61 -4.86
CA ALA A 178 -5.01 -19.56 -5.93
C ALA A 178 -6.51 -19.59 -6.23
N ARG A 179 -6.94 -18.78 -7.21
CA ARG A 179 -8.20 -19.04 -7.90
C ARG A 179 -7.97 -20.32 -8.67
N GLY A 180 -8.39 -21.43 -8.08
CA GLY A 180 -8.58 -22.68 -8.74
C GLY A 180 -9.57 -22.49 -9.91
N GLY A 181 -9.05 -22.47 -11.10
CA GLY A 181 -9.76 -22.43 -12.35
C GLY A 181 -9.04 -23.37 -13.30
N SER A 182 -9.02 -24.65 -12.96
CA SER A 182 -8.65 -25.70 -13.91
C SER A 182 -9.82 -25.92 -14.87
N GLY A 183 -9.81 -25.18 -15.94
CA GLY A 183 -10.61 -25.41 -17.12
C GLY A 183 -9.74 -26.03 -18.20
N ASP A 184 -9.43 -27.30 -18.07
CA ASP A 184 -8.81 -28.06 -19.13
C ASP A 184 -9.85 -28.30 -20.23
N ARG A 185 -9.69 -27.61 -21.35
CA ARG A 185 -10.32 -27.94 -22.63
C ARG A 185 -9.22 -28.34 -23.58
N SER A 186 -8.80 -29.59 -23.52
CA SER A 186 -8.06 -30.17 -24.62
C SER A 186 -9.04 -30.75 -25.65
N SER A 187 -8.97 -30.18 -26.80
CA SER A 187 -9.61 -30.59 -28.02
C SER A 187 -9.01 -31.89 -28.60
N GLY A 188 -9.89 -32.80 -29.03
CA GLY A 188 -9.75 -33.51 -30.27
C GLY A 188 -8.70 -34.60 -30.39
N GLY A 189 -9.18 -35.83 -30.50
CA GLY A 189 -8.42 -36.94 -31.02
C GLY A 189 -9.34 -38.10 -31.38
N PHE A 190 -9.71 -38.24 -32.66
CA PHE A 190 -10.43 -39.39 -33.23
C PHE A 190 -9.59 -40.65 -33.07
N GLY A 191 -10.17 -41.70 -32.48
CA GLY A 191 -9.60 -43.06 -32.48
C GLY A 191 -10.71 -44.11 -32.34
N ARG A 192 -10.98 -44.80 -33.46
CA ARG A 192 -11.95 -45.90 -33.55
C ARG A 192 -11.45 -47.19 -32.92
N GLY A 193 -12.35 -47.90 -32.22
CA GLY A 193 -12.62 -49.33 -32.16
C GLY A 193 -12.02 -50.10 -30.97
N PRO A 194 -12.47 -51.36 -30.70
CA PRO A 194 -13.75 -51.98 -31.03
C PRO A 194 -14.52 -52.51 -29.79
N ARG A 195 -15.74 -52.88 -30.02
CA ARG A 195 -16.72 -53.50 -29.10
C ARG A 195 -16.21 -54.81 -28.47
N ARG A 196 -16.59 -55.04 -27.20
CA ARG A 196 -16.80 -56.39 -26.66
C ARG A 196 -18.00 -56.38 -25.71
N ASP A 197 -18.90 -57.29 -26.06
CA ASP A 197 -20.15 -57.62 -25.38
C ASP A 197 -19.99 -58.30 -24.04
N GLY A 198 -21.06 -58.23 -23.20
CA GLY A 198 -21.30 -59.21 -22.12
C GLY A 198 -21.97 -58.65 -20.87
N PRO A 199 -22.83 -59.42 -20.23
CA PRO A 199 -24.24 -59.11 -20.05
C PRO A 199 -24.63 -58.81 -18.57
N PRO A 200 -25.95 -58.67 -18.27
CA PRO A 200 -26.49 -57.91 -17.16
C PRO A 200 -26.88 -58.74 -15.93
N ARG A 201 -27.14 -58.11 -14.83
CA ARG A 201 -27.93 -58.50 -13.63
C ARG A 201 -27.37 -57.74 -12.42
N GLY A 202 -28.14 -57.20 -11.47
CA GLY A 202 -29.45 -57.49 -10.96
C GLY A 202 -29.89 -56.36 -10.00
N ARG A 203 -31.16 -56.31 -9.82
CA ARG A 203 -31.98 -55.53 -8.88
C ARG A 203 -31.59 -55.73 -7.42
N ASP A 204 -31.82 -54.65 -6.65
CA ASP A 204 -32.57 -54.58 -5.37
C ASP A 204 -32.17 -53.26 -4.72
N GLY A 205 -33.03 -52.36 -4.31
CA GLY A 205 -34.23 -52.54 -3.52
C GLY A 205 -33.92 -51.98 -2.14
N GLY A 206 -34.30 -50.73 -1.82
CA GLY A 206 -34.17 -50.21 -0.49
C GLY A 206 -34.50 -48.72 -0.35
N ARG A 207 -35.77 -48.44 -0.10
CA ARG A 207 -36.33 -47.13 0.22
C ARG A 207 -36.21 -46.84 1.72
N PRO A 208 -36.40 -45.59 2.15
CA PRO A 208 -35.89 -44.91 3.36
C PRO A 208 -36.70 -45.04 4.64
N PRO A 209 -36.36 -44.41 5.70
CA PRO A 209 -37.42 -43.77 6.51
C PRO A 209 -37.18 -42.28 6.80
N ARG A 210 -38.25 -41.56 6.69
CA ARG A 210 -38.52 -40.21 7.23
C ARG A 210 -38.48 -40.25 8.76
N PHE A 211 -37.91 -39.20 9.37
CA PHE A 211 -38.22 -38.83 10.73
C PHE A 211 -38.64 -37.37 10.84
N ARG A 212 -39.69 -37.23 11.55
CA ARG A 212 -40.66 -36.20 11.82
C ARG A 212 -40.10 -35.10 12.73
N ASP A 213 -40.68 -33.92 12.50
CA ASP A 213 -40.80 -32.78 13.38
C ASP A 213 -40.87 -33.03 14.89
N ARG A 214 -40.23 -32.15 15.65
CA ARG A 214 -40.75 -31.65 16.93
C ARG A 214 -40.16 -30.28 17.27
N GLN A 215 -40.92 -29.22 17.14
CA GLN A 215 -41.04 -28.13 18.11
C GLN A 215 -42.02 -28.58 19.22
N PRO A 216 -42.21 -27.90 20.35
CA PRO A 216 -41.78 -26.61 20.88
C PRO A 216 -41.46 -26.61 22.39
N ARG A 217 -40.83 -25.57 22.92
CA ARG A 217 -41.29 -24.63 23.97
C ARG A 217 -40.24 -23.60 24.28
#